data_ce8b1ed8674b012021e64060e39f564d
#
_entry.id   ce8b1ed8674b012021e64060e39f564d
#
_cell.length_a   1.000
_cell.length_b   1.000
_cell.length_c   1.000
_cell.angle_alpha   90.00
_cell.angle_beta   90.00
_cell.angle_gamma   90.00
#
_symmetry.space_group_name_H-M   'P 1'
#
loop_
_entity.id
_entity.type
_entity.pdbx_description
1 polymer ?
#
loop_
_entity_poly.entity_id
_entity_poly.type
_entity_poly.pdbx_seq_one_letter_code
_entity_poly.pdbx_strand_id
1 'polypeptide(L)'
;MSGLTGLVLTFLTVFRIISPVAAEEKLLTYQAMNMELALKIAQETMQACQNDGYQVSVAVVDRSGVLLVLLRDQLAGILTPDIPVRKARTALNFHTDTLNLREPTEGGEEGSGIRHVPGALMVAGGVRIEAAGSVVGSIGVSGAPGPKADDACARTGLEASSDILNF
;
A
#
# COMPACT_ATOMS: atom_id res chain seq x y z
N MET A 1 69.80 61.25 -9.44
CA MET A 1 68.87 60.55 -10.39
C MET A 1 68.23 59.46 -9.61
N SER A 2 66.99 59.72 -9.18
CA SER A 2 66.23 58.93 -8.24
C SER A 2 65.33 57.95 -9.00
N GLY A 3 65.49 56.67 -8.77
CA GLY A 3 64.62 55.61 -9.26
C GLY A 3 63.51 55.30 -8.24
N LEU A 4 62.27 55.51 -8.62
CA LEU A 4 61.10 55.23 -7.84
C LEU A 4 60.64 53.81 -8.17
N THR A 5 60.85 52.87 -7.24
CA THR A 5 60.30 51.47 -7.35
C THR A 5 58.89 51.44 -6.79
N GLY A 6 57.90 51.34 -7.68
CA GLY A 6 56.51 51.16 -7.32
C GLY A 6 56.22 49.72 -6.89
N LEU A 7 55.73 49.55 -5.65
CA LEU A 7 55.25 48.28 -5.07
C LEU A 7 53.78 48.07 -5.49
N VAL A 8 53.54 47.13 -6.41
CA VAL A 8 52.18 46.71 -6.78
C VAL A 8 51.73 45.74 -5.80
N LEU A 9 50.74 46.13 -4.93
CA LEU A 9 50.08 45.28 -3.97
C LEU A 9 48.89 44.59 -4.64
N THR A 10 49.07 43.31 -4.96
CA THR A 10 48.03 42.48 -5.56
C THR A 10 47.06 42.00 -4.44
N PHE A 11 45.86 42.55 -4.38
CA PHE A 11 44.79 42.08 -3.50
C PHE A 11 44.23 40.79 -4.07
N LEU A 12 44.51 39.63 -3.45
CA LEU A 12 43.86 38.35 -3.73
C LEU A 12 42.52 38.34 -3.00
N THR A 13 41.43 38.61 -3.70
CA THR A 13 40.07 38.43 -3.20
C THR A 13 39.76 36.94 -3.18
N VAL A 14 39.81 36.33 -2.00
CA VAL A 14 39.31 34.94 -1.79
C VAL A 14 37.78 34.96 -1.80
N PHE A 15 37.24 34.57 -2.94
CA PHE A 15 35.80 34.34 -3.07
C PHE A 15 35.45 33.03 -2.32
N ARG A 16 34.96 33.13 -1.10
CA ARG A 16 34.40 31.95 -0.39
C ARG A 16 33.11 31.56 -1.06
N ILE A 17 33.13 30.43 -1.77
CA ILE A 17 31.94 29.77 -2.25
C ILE A 17 31.20 29.21 -1.01
N ILE A 18 30.19 29.92 -0.55
CA ILE A 18 29.24 29.40 0.46
C ILE A 18 28.37 28.39 -0.26
N SER A 19 28.72 27.10 -0.16
CA SER A 19 27.79 26.04 -0.57
C SER A 19 26.53 26.14 0.30
N PRO A 20 25.31 26.19 -0.29
CA PRO A 20 24.11 26.12 0.51
C PRO A 20 24.13 24.77 1.24
N VAL A 21 24.13 24.82 2.55
CA VAL A 21 23.81 23.63 3.37
C VAL A 21 22.38 23.28 3.00
N ALA A 22 22.20 22.17 2.27
CA ALA A 22 20.88 21.63 2.02
C ALA A 22 20.22 21.41 3.37
N ALA A 23 19.10 22.11 3.62
CA ALA A 23 18.30 21.86 4.80
C ALA A 23 17.91 20.38 4.74
N GLU A 24 18.25 19.62 5.77
CA GLU A 24 17.88 18.22 5.91
C GLU A 24 16.35 18.11 5.75
N GLU A 25 15.91 17.38 4.74
CA GLU A 25 14.50 17.29 4.42
C GLU A 25 13.78 16.56 5.55
N LYS A 26 13.04 17.30 6.39
CA LYS A 26 12.32 16.76 7.54
C LYS A 26 10.96 16.17 7.16
N LEU A 27 10.62 16.21 5.87
CA LEU A 27 9.36 15.71 5.32
C LEU A 27 9.59 14.40 4.58
N LEU A 28 8.69 13.44 4.81
CA LEU A 28 8.68 12.18 4.06
C LEU A 28 7.89 12.34 2.77
N THR A 29 8.49 11.95 1.65
CA THR A 29 7.80 11.81 0.37
C THR A 29 7.46 10.35 0.14
N TYR A 30 6.22 10.06 -0.28
CA TYR A 30 5.77 8.71 -0.57
C TYR A 30 4.84 8.65 -1.78
N GLN A 31 4.82 7.49 -2.43
CA GLN A 31 3.86 7.19 -3.49
C GLN A 31 2.49 6.91 -2.89
N ALA A 32 1.45 7.44 -3.53
CA ALA A 32 0.06 7.21 -3.16
C ALA A 32 -0.75 6.76 -4.38
N MET A 33 -1.62 5.80 -4.17
CA MET A 33 -2.53 5.32 -5.19
C MET A 33 -3.64 6.34 -5.43
N ASN A 34 -3.91 6.68 -6.71
CA ASN A 34 -5.05 7.50 -7.07
C ASN A 34 -6.33 6.66 -7.18
N MET A 35 -7.48 7.34 -7.26
CA MET A 35 -8.79 6.68 -7.33
C MET A 35 -8.95 5.82 -8.60
N GLU A 36 -8.41 6.25 -9.72
CA GLU A 36 -8.53 5.53 -11.00
C GLU A 36 -7.82 4.18 -10.94
N LEU A 37 -6.59 4.15 -10.42
CA LEU A 37 -5.85 2.91 -10.20
C LEU A 37 -6.57 1.99 -9.19
N ALA A 38 -7.07 2.54 -8.08
CA ALA A 38 -7.81 1.77 -7.09
C ALA A 38 -9.07 1.13 -7.68
N LEU A 39 -9.81 1.87 -8.52
CA LEU A 39 -11.01 1.37 -9.20
C LEU A 39 -10.66 0.27 -10.20
N LYS A 40 -9.60 0.45 -10.98
CA LYS A 40 -9.14 -0.58 -11.94
C LYS A 40 -8.79 -1.88 -11.23
N ILE A 41 -8.00 -1.83 -10.18
CA ILE A 41 -7.63 -3.00 -9.38
C ILE A 41 -8.88 -3.69 -8.79
N ALA A 42 -9.82 -2.91 -8.25
CA ALA A 42 -11.06 -3.47 -7.69
C ALA A 42 -11.91 -4.16 -8.76
N GLN A 43 -11.99 -3.61 -9.97
CA GLN A 43 -12.73 -4.20 -11.10
C GLN A 43 -12.09 -5.49 -11.60
N GLU A 44 -10.77 -5.53 -11.79
CA GLU A 44 -10.06 -6.74 -12.19
C GLU A 44 -10.23 -7.87 -11.15
N THR A 45 -10.15 -7.51 -9.87
CA THR A 45 -10.37 -8.46 -8.77
C THR A 45 -11.81 -8.97 -8.75
N MET A 46 -12.80 -8.09 -8.93
CA MET A 46 -14.21 -8.47 -9.03
C MET A 46 -14.41 -9.44 -10.20
N GLN A 47 -13.84 -9.12 -11.37
CA GLN A 47 -13.92 -9.97 -12.55
C GLN A 47 -13.27 -11.35 -12.33
N ALA A 48 -12.13 -11.41 -11.64
CA ALA A 48 -11.46 -12.65 -11.29
C ALA A 48 -12.39 -13.56 -10.47
N CYS A 49 -13.03 -13.02 -9.42
CA CYS A 49 -14.00 -13.78 -8.63
C CYS A 49 -15.23 -14.23 -9.44
N GLN A 50 -15.74 -13.36 -10.30
CA GLN A 50 -16.91 -13.66 -11.14
C GLN A 50 -16.61 -14.76 -12.16
N ASN A 51 -15.40 -14.82 -12.71
CA ASN A 51 -14.98 -15.89 -13.62
C ASN A 51 -15.02 -17.26 -12.94
N ASP A 52 -14.77 -17.30 -11.62
CA ASP A 52 -14.89 -18.50 -10.79
C ASP A 52 -16.32 -18.74 -10.28
N GLY A 53 -17.28 -17.89 -10.68
CA GLY A 53 -18.70 -18.00 -10.28
C GLY A 53 -19.01 -17.46 -8.89
N TYR A 54 -18.11 -16.69 -8.27
CA TYR A 54 -18.32 -16.17 -6.92
C TYR A 54 -18.95 -14.78 -6.93
N GLN A 55 -19.82 -14.53 -5.94
CA GLN A 55 -20.45 -13.23 -5.70
C GLN A 55 -19.83 -12.60 -4.45
N VAL A 56 -19.00 -11.59 -4.66
CA VAL A 56 -18.13 -11.03 -3.61
C VAL A 56 -18.31 -9.53 -3.44
N SER A 57 -17.72 -9.00 -2.37
CA SER A 57 -17.35 -7.59 -2.25
C SER A 57 -15.84 -7.45 -2.25
N VAL A 58 -15.38 -6.40 -2.91
CA VAL A 58 -13.96 -6.03 -3.04
C VAL A 58 -13.78 -4.63 -2.51
N ALA A 59 -12.81 -4.43 -1.61
CA ALA A 59 -12.43 -3.12 -1.08
C ALA A 59 -10.97 -2.83 -1.38
N VAL A 60 -10.68 -1.62 -1.82
CA VAL A 60 -9.31 -1.09 -1.96
C VAL A 60 -9.15 0.08 -1.01
N VAL A 61 -8.10 0.03 -0.19
CA VAL A 61 -7.73 1.11 0.73
C VAL A 61 -6.36 1.66 0.35
N ASP A 62 -6.14 2.95 0.61
CA ASP A 62 -4.83 3.57 0.43
C ASP A 62 -3.82 3.10 1.50
N ARG A 63 -2.57 3.57 1.41
CA ARG A 63 -1.51 3.22 2.35
C ARG A 63 -1.77 3.62 3.82
N SER A 64 -2.71 4.54 4.06
CA SER A 64 -3.15 4.98 5.38
C SER A 64 -4.37 4.20 5.89
N GLY A 65 -4.86 3.23 5.11
CA GLY A 65 -6.04 2.44 5.43
C GLY A 65 -7.37 3.15 5.18
N VAL A 66 -7.35 4.29 4.45
CA VAL A 66 -8.57 4.99 4.05
C VAL A 66 -9.20 4.30 2.85
N LEU A 67 -10.50 4.03 2.92
CA LEU A 67 -11.24 3.37 1.84
C LEU A 67 -11.28 4.27 0.59
N LEU A 68 -10.78 3.77 -0.53
CA LEU A 68 -10.87 4.42 -1.83
C LEU A 68 -12.04 3.86 -2.64
N VAL A 69 -12.17 2.55 -2.71
CA VAL A 69 -13.19 1.87 -3.53
C VAL A 69 -13.79 0.71 -2.76
N LEU A 70 -15.12 0.57 -2.87
CA LEU A 70 -15.85 -0.61 -2.45
C LEU A 70 -16.80 -1.03 -3.56
N LEU A 71 -16.61 -2.22 -4.11
CA LEU A 71 -17.52 -2.85 -5.07
C LEU A 71 -18.21 -4.02 -4.38
N ARG A 72 -19.49 -4.25 -4.74
CA ARG A 72 -20.28 -5.38 -4.23
C ARG A 72 -21.11 -5.98 -5.35
N ASP A 73 -21.01 -7.28 -5.54
CA ASP A 73 -21.94 -8.02 -6.39
C ASP A 73 -23.37 -8.00 -5.83
N GLN A 74 -24.36 -8.05 -6.71
CA GLN A 74 -25.78 -7.96 -6.34
C GLN A 74 -26.20 -9.04 -5.34
N LEU A 75 -25.69 -10.26 -5.50
CA LEU A 75 -26.01 -11.42 -4.69
C LEU A 75 -24.99 -11.72 -3.58
N ALA A 76 -23.94 -10.90 -3.46
CA ALA A 76 -23.01 -11.03 -2.35
C ALA A 76 -23.72 -10.86 -0.99
N GLY A 77 -23.29 -11.60 0.01
CA GLY A 77 -23.88 -11.58 1.35
C GLY A 77 -23.92 -10.17 1.96
N ILE A 78 -24.90 -9.91 2.82
CA ILE A 78 -25.13 -8.57 3.40
C ILE A 78 -23.97 -8.05 4.26
N LEU A 79 -23.16 -8.95 4.83
CA LEU A 79 -22.00 -8.59 5.65
C LEU A 79 -20.71 -8.44 4.82
N THR A 80 -20.72 -8.83 3.55
CA THR A 80 -19.51 -8.79 2.72
C THR A 80 -18.93 -7.40 2.49
N PRO A 81 -19.69 -6.28 2.54
CA PRO A 81 -19.08 -4.94 2.39
C PRO A 81 -18.11 -4.55 3.51
N ASP A 82 -18.35 -4.96 4.74
CA ASP A 82 -17.52 -4.59 5.90
C ASP A 82 -16.26 -5.46 6.03
N ILE A 83 -16.37 -6.73 5.67
CA ILE A 83 -15.30 -7.72 5.85
C ILE A 83 -14.06 -7.38 5.00
N PRO A 84 -14.16 -7.09 3.69
CA PRO A 84 -12.99 -6.81 2.86
C PRO A 84 -12.24 -5.55 3.30
N VAL A 85 -12.93 -4.52 3.77
CA VAL A 85 -12.30 -3.32 4.34
C VAL A 85 -11.43 -3.68 5.55
N ARG A 86 -11.95 -4.52 6.44
CA ARG A 86 -11.21 -4.99 7.61
C ARG A 86 -10.01 -5.86 7.23
N LYS A 87 -10.17 -6.78 6.26
CA LYS A 87 -9.07 -7.62 5.74
C LYS A 87 -7.97 -6.73 5.15
N ALA A 88 -8.32 -5.77 4.29
CA ALA A 88 -7.37 -4.84 3.69
C ALA A 88 -6.60 -4.04 4.76
N ARG A 89 -7.30 -3.41 5.70
CA ARG A 89 -6.69 -2.67 6.81
C ARG A 89 -5.79 -3.55 7.67
N THR A 90 -6.17 -4.79 7.90
CA THR A 90 -5.36 -5.75 8.66
C THR A 90 -4.04 -6.04 7.96
N ALA A 91 -4.06 -6.28 6.64
CA ALA A 91 -2.86 -6.51 5.85
C ALA A 91 -1.87 -5.33 5.92
N LEU A 92 -2.38 -4.09 5.88
CA LEU A 92 -1.56 -2.89 6.03
C LEU A 92 -0.99 -2.75 7.44
N ASN A 93 -1.85 -2.87 8.46
CA ASN A 93 -1.44 -2.66 9.85
C ASN A 93 -0.32 -3.62 10.30
N PHE A 94 -0.39 -4.87 9.85
CA PHE A 94 0.61 -5.89 10.21
C PHE A 94 1.71 -6.07 9.16
N HIS A 95 1.72 -5.24 8.11
CA HIS A 95 2.70 -5.30 7.01
C HIS A 95 2.85 -6.70 6.38
N THR A 96 1.77 -7.47 6.35
CA THR A 96 1.72 -8.82 5.79
C THR A 96 0.31 -9.19 5.35
N ASP A 97 0.22 -10.04 4.33
CA ASP A 97 -1.08 -10.49 3.83
C ASP A 97 -1.82 -11.32 4.89
N THR A 98 -3.13 -11.18 4.97
CA THR A 98 -3.91 -11.81 6.03
C THR A 98 -3.89 -13.34 6.01
N LEU A 99 -3.58 -13.95 4.85
CA LEU A 99 -3.34 -15.39 4.75
C LEU A 99 -2.21 -15.85 5.70
N ASN A 100 -1.12 -15.07 5.78
CA ASN A 100 0.07 -15.37 6.59
C ASN A 100 -0.13 -15.07 8.09
N LEU A 101 -1.15 -14.30 8.45
CA LEU A 101 -1.50 -14.02 9.85
C LEU A 101 -2.31 -15.14 10.51
N ARG A 102 -2.83 -16.04 9.73
CA ARG A 102 -3.80 -17.02 10.20
C ARG A 102 -3.20 -17.96 11.25
N GLU A 103 -2.14 -18.69 10.89
CA GLU A 103 -1.50 -19.68 11.75
C GLU A 103 -0.83 -19.05 12.99
N PRO A 104 0.01 -18.00 12.86
CA PRO A 104 0.70 -17.40 14.01
C PRO A 104 -0.22 -16.79 15.06
N THR A 105 -1.51 -16.58 14.71
CA THR A 105 -2.50 -15.98 15.59
C THR A 105 -3.60 -16.94 16.03
N GLU A 106 -3.49 -18.24 15.74
CA GLU A 106 -4.47 -19.23 16.19
C GLU A 106 -4.48 -19.36 17.73
N GLY A 107 -5.56 -19.92 18.27
CA GLY A 107 -5.68 -20.13 19.72
C GLY A 107 -4.58 -21.03 20.24
N GLY A 108 -3.84 -20.54 21.24
CA GLY A 108 -2.66 -21.23 21.79
C GLY A 108 -1.31 -20.72 21.28
N GLU A 109 -1.30 -19.97 20.17
CA GLU A 109 -0.11 -19.31 19.66
C GLU A 109 0.18 -18.01 20.42
N GLU A 110 1.45 -17.58 20.45
CA GLU A 110 1.89 -16.34 21.11
C GLU A 110 1.15 -15.11 20.56
N GLY A 111 0.89 -15.09 19.25
CA GLY A 111 0.19 -14.02 18.57
C GLY A 111 -1.34 -14.02 18.74
N SER A 112 -1.93 -14.97 19.47
CA SER A 112 -3.39 -15.15 19.54
C SER A 112 -4.14 -13.92 20.05
N GLY A 113 -3.53 -13.13 20.93
CA GLY A 113 -4.10 -11.88 21.45
C GLY A 113 -4.40 -10.82 20.38
N ILE A 114 -3.70 -10.85 19.26
CA ILE A 114 -3.86 -9.90 18.15
C ILE A 114 -5.27 -10.01 17.53
N ARG A 115 -5.90 -11.17 17.57
CA ARG A 115 -7.27 -11.37 17.08
C ARG A 115 -8.32 -10.54 17.82
N HIS A 116 -7.99 -10.05 19.02
CA HIS A 116 -8.87 -9.21 19.83
C HIS A 116 -8.67 -7.70 19.58
N VAL A 117 -7.71 -7.32 18.73
CA VAL A 117 -7.51 -5.90 18.36
C VAL A 117 -8.74 -5.42 17.56
N PRO A 118 -9.41 -4.34 18.02
CA PRO A 118 -10.60 -3.83 17.33
C PRO A 118 -10.29 -3.48 15.86
N GLY A 119 -11.12 -3.97 14.95
CA GLY A 119 -10.95 -3.75 13.51
C GLY A 119 -10.03 -4.75 12.82
N ALA A 120 -9.16 -5.45 13.53
CA ALA A 120 -8.35 -6.51 12.94
C ALA A 120 -9.20 -7.73 12.54
N LEU A 121 -8.82 -8.39 11.44
CA LEU A 121 -9.48 -9.60 10.96
C LEU A 121 -8.44 -10.55 10.32
N MET A 122 -8.01 -11.55 11.06
CA MET A 122 -7.00 -12.54 10.67
C MET A 122 -7.60 -13.62 9.75
N VAL A 123 -8.28 -13.20 8.69
CA VAL A 123 -8.95 -14.07 7.72
C VAL A 123 -8.42 -13.75 6.33
N ALA A 124 -7.94 -14.77 5.60
CA ALA A 124 -7.33 -14.61 4.28
C ALA A 124 -8.24 -13.84 3.31
N GLY A 125 -7.64 -13.17 2.34
CA GLY A 125 -8.27 -12.32 1.35
C GLY A 125 -7.98 -10.83 1.53
N GLY A 126 -7.11 -10.45 2.46
CA GLY A 126 -6.48 -9.13 2.53
C GLY A 126 -5.06 -9.21 2.00
N VAL A 127 -4.76 -8.52 0.91
CA VAL A 127 -3.46 -8.55 0.20
C VAL A 127 -2.94 -7.14 0.03
N ARG A 128 -1.66 -6.92 0.31
CA ARG A 128 -1.01 -5.62 0.11
C ARG A 128 -0.84 -5.32 -1.37
N ILE A 129 -0.95 -4.06 -1.73
CA ILE A 129 -0.69 -3.56 -3.08
C ILE A 129 0.67 -2.86 -3.06
N GLU A 130 1.58 -3.38 -3.84
CA GLU A 130 2.93 -2.86 -3.97
C GLU A 130 3.13 -2.28 -5.38
N ALA A 131 3.72 -1.09 -5.46
CA ALA A 131 4.09 -0.43 -6.70
C ALA A 131 5.42 0.28 -6.52
N ALA A 132 6.31 0.20 -7.52
CA ALA A 132 7.64 0.82 -7.49
C ALA A 132 8.42 0.52 -6.19
N GLY A 133 8.35 -0.71 -5.68
CA GLY A 133 9.04 -1.15 -4.47
C GLY A 133 8.48 -0.62 -3.15
N SER A 134 7.28 -0.04 -3.15
CA SER A 134 6.63 0.51 -1.96
C SER A 134 5.20 -0.01 -1.82
N VAL A 135 4.75 -0.20 -0.57
CA VAL A 135 3.33 -0.49 -0.30
C VAL A 135 2.53 0.80 -0.51
N VAL A 136 1.63 0.80 -1.49
CA VAL A 136 0.78 1.95 -1.84
C VAL A 136 -0.66 1.81 -1.33
N GLY A 137 -1.03 0.64 -0.86
CA GLY A 137 -2.35 0.34 -0.32
C GLY A 137 -2.54 -1.15 -0.05
N SER A 138 -3.79 -1.57 0.05
CA SER A 138 -4.16 -2.98 0.10
C SER A 138 -5.56 -3.22 -0.44
N ILE A 139 -5.81 -4.46 -0.83
CA ILE A 139 -7.11 -4.94 -1.28
C ILE A 139 -7.65 -5.97 -0.30
N GLY A 140 -8.97 -6.02 -0.17
CA GLY A 140 -9.67 -7.07 0.56
C GLY A 140 -10.79 -7.65 -0.29
N VAL A 141 -11.00 -8.95 -0.16
CA VAL A 141 -12.09 -9.69 -0.81
C VAL A 141 -12.88 -10.48 0.21
N SER A 142 -14.19 -10.53 0.04
CA SER A 142 -15.08 -11.38 0.87
C SER A 142 -16.32 -11.81 0.11
N GLY A 143 -16.67 -13.07 0.21
CA GLY A 143 -17.88 -13.63 -0.39
C GLY A 143 -17.67 -14.93 -1.16
N ALA A 144 -16.44 -15.29 -1.48
CA ALA A 144 -16.12 -16.59 -2.06
C ALA A 144 -16.37 -17.73 -1.05
N PRO A 145 -16.42 -19.00 -1.48
CA PRO A 145 -16.78 -20.14 -0.61
C PRO A 145 -15.87 -20.33 0.61
N GLY A 146 -14.73 -19.66 0.65
CA GLY A 146 -13.83 -19.70 1.80
C GLY A 146 -12.69 -18.68 1.70
N PRO A 147 -12.01 -18.41 2.81
CA PRO A 147 -11.00 -17.36 2.86
C PRO A 147 -9.84 -17.53 1.87
N LYS A 148 -9.47 -18.76 1.54
CA LYS A 148 -8.44 -19.04 0.53
C LYS A 148 -8.89 -18.67 -0.88
N ALA A 149 -10.17 -18.84 -1.20
CA ALA A 149 -10.74 -18.40 -2.47
C ALA A 149 -10.80 -16.87 -2.56
N ASP A 150 -11.16 -16.18 -1.47
CA ASP A 150 -11.07 -14.72 -1.39
C ASP A 150 -9.63 -14.23 -1.68
N ASP A 151 -8.62 -14.90 -1.09
CA ASP A 151 -7.20 -14.56 -1.28
C ASP A 151 -6.75 -14.82 -2.73
N ALA A 152 -7.17 -15.93 -3.32
CA ALA A 152 -6.88 -16.26 -4.72
C ALA A 152 -7.46 -15.20 -5.67
N CYS A 153 -8.71 -14.80 -5.49
CA CYS A 153 -9.33 -13.70 -6.25
C CYS A 153 -8.52 -12.41 -6.15
N ALA A 154 -8.12 -12.02 -4.91
CA ALA A 154 -7.34 -10.81 -4.69
C ALA A 154 -6.01 -10.84 -5.46
N ARG A 155 -5.30 -11.96 -5.42
CA ARG A 155 -4.01 -12.11 -6.13
C ARG A 155 -4.19 -12.11 -7.64
N THR A 156 -5.19 -12.83 -8.17
CA THR A 156 -5.48 -12.85 -9.61
C THR A 156 -5.81 -11.46 -10.13
N GLY A 157 -6.60 -10.67 -9.38
CA GLY A 157 -6.92 -9.30 -9.75
C GLY A 157 -5.71 -8.36 -9.72
N LEU A 158 -4.81 -8.53 -8.74
CA LEU A 158 -3.55 -7.77 -8.67
C LEU A 158 -2.61 -8.16 -9.82
N GLU A 159 -2.51 -9.44 -10.15
CA GLU A 159 -1.71 -9.93 -11.28
C GLU A 159 -2.23 -9.36 -12.61
N ALA A 160 -3.55 -9.35 -12.82
CA ALA A 160 -4.18 -8.72 -13.99
C ALA A 160 -3.93 -7.21 -14.07
N SER A 161 -3.59 -6.57 -12.95
CA SER A 161 -3.27 -5.14 -12.84
C SER A 161 -1.76 -4.86 -12.85
N SER A 162 -0.91 -5.88 -13.05
CA SER A 162 0.56 -5.76 -12.92
C SER A 162 1.17 -4.73 -13.86
N ASP A 163 0.65 -4.59 -15.08
CA ASP A 163 1.16 -3.63 -16.08
C ASP A 163 1.06 -2.18 -15.61
N ILE A 164 0.06 -1.87 -14.77
CA ILE A 164 -0.17 -0.55 -14.22
C ILE A 164 0.43 -0.36 -12.82
N LEU A 165 0.97 -1.41 -12.21
CA LEU A 165 1.68 -1.39 -10.92
C LEU A 165 3.20 -1.38 -11.09
N ASN A 166 3.70 -1.84 -12.24
CA ASN A 166 5.13 -1.92 -12.57
C ASN A 166 5.54 -0.74 -13.47
N PHE A 167 5.74 0.45 -12.90
CA PHE A 167 6.25 1.65 -13.58
C PHE A 167 7.52 2.20 -12.92
#